data_4a983a5c42dff5bfc8812d31d6a81268
#
_entry.id   4a983a5c42dff5bfc8812d31d6a81268
#
_cell.length_a   1.000
_cell.length_b   1.000
_cell.length_c   1.000
_cell.angle_alpha   90.00
_cell.angle_beta   90.00
_cell.angle_gamma   90.00
#
_symmetry.space_group_name_H-M   'P 1'
#
loop_
_entity.id
_entity.type
_entity.pdbx_description
1 polymer ?
#
loop_
_entity_poly.entity_id
_entity_poly.type
_entity_poly.pdbx_seq_one_letter_code
_entity_poly.pdbx_strand_id
1 'polypeptide(L)'
;MICLTLFWNFLMIGTLSFGGGYGMISLVREVVLGHGWLTESEFLSFIAVSESTPGPLAVNMATFIGSSQAGLPGALVATLGVVLPSFVIILLVAAVLRSVLRYAGVQAVLDGVRPCVVAMILATAVTMGLSTLGGYTAGPAGGFAPDGRAIAVFVLL
;
A
#
# COMPACT_ATOMS: atom_id res chain seq x y z
N MET A 1 25.90 -12.38 6.11
CA MET A 1 24.72 -13.29 6.04
C MET A 1 23.40 -12.55 6.16
N ILE A 2 23.31 -11.44 6.93
CA ILE A 2 22.03 -10.72 7.17
C ILE A 2 21.34 -10.23 5.88
N CYS A 3 22.07 -9.74 4.90
CA CYS A 3 21.50 -9.28 3.64
C CYS A 3 20.78 -10.40 2.86
N LEU A 4 21.32 -11.61 2.89
CA LEU A 4 20.67 -12.75 2.22
C LEU A 4 19.38 -13.16 2.95
N THR A 5 19.39 -13.11 4.28
CA THR A 5 18.23 -13.37 5.12
C THR A 5 17.16 -12.32 4.90
N LEU A 6 17.53 -11.03 4.84
CA LEU A 6 16.64 -9.91 4.50
C LEU A 6 16.02 -10.12 3.12
N PHE A 7 16.83 -10.40 2.10
CA PHE A 7 16.36 -10.63 0.74
C PHE A 7 15.32 -11.74 0.68
N TRP A 8 15.64 -12.91 1.27
CA TRP A 8 14.76 -14.08 1.21
C TRP A 8 13.43 -13.85 1.94
N ASN A 9 13.48 -13.26 3.13
CA ASN A 9 12.26 -12.97 3.88
C ASN A 9 11.37 -11.95 3.17
N PHE A 10 11.96 -10.85 2.66
CA PHE A 10 11.17 -9.85 1.94
C PHE A 10 10.69 -10.35 0.56
N LEU A 11 11.42 -11.25 -0.09
CA LEU A 11 10.96 -11.93 -1.29
C LEU A 11 9.75 -12.83 -0.98
N MET A 12 9.79 -13.57 0.11
CA MET A 12 8.66 -14.39 0.56
C MET A 12 7.45 -13.52 0.91
N ILE A 13 7.65 -12.45 1.67
CA ILE A 13 6.61 -11.47 2.01
C ILE A 13 6.00 -10.88 0.74
N GLY A 14 6.82 -10.41 -0.21
CA GLY A 14 6.36 -9.86 -1.48
C GLY A 14 5.57 -10.85 -2.34
N THR A 15 5.89 -12.15 -2.25
CA THR A 15 5.19 -13.21 -2.97
C THR A 15 3.85 -13.56 -2.33
N LEU A 16 3.78 -13.57 -1.00
CA LEU A 16 2.59 -13.96 -0.24
C LEU A 16 1.62 -12.82 0.03
N SER A 17 2.03 -11.58 -0.18
CA SER A 17 1.21 -10.39 0.07
C SER A 17 0.18 -10.17 -1.04
N PHE A 18 -0.97 -10.79 -0.90
CA PHE A 18 -2.13 -10.53 -1.73
C PHE A 18 -3.11 -9.61 -1.00
N GLY A 19 -3.67 -8.62 -1.69
CA GLY A 19 -4.77 -7.82 -1.16
C GLY A 19 -4.42 -6.44 -0.59
N GLY A 20 -3.17 -5.98 -0.74
CA GLY A 20 -2.78 -4.61 -0.38
C GLY A 20 -1.81 -4.49 0.79
N GLY A 21 -1.32 -3.27 1.04
CA GLY A 21 -0.25 -2.98 1.98
C GLY A 21 -0.54 -3.37 3.44
N TYR A 22 -1.79 -3.27 3.88
CA TYR A 22 -2.17 -3.61 5.26
C TYR A 22 -2.11 -5.11 5.57
N GLY A 23 -2.43 -5.98 4.61
CA GLY A 23 -2.29 -7.43 4.77
C GLY A 23 -0.84 -7.88 4.96
N MET A 24 0.11 -7.11 4.43
CA MET A 24 1.53 -7.37 4.59
C MET A 24 2.05 -7.05 5.99
N ILE A 25 1.43 -6.12 6.73
CA ILE A 25 1.91 -5.68 8.05
C ILE A 25 2.05 -6.88 9.01
N SER A 26 1.09 -7.78 9.00
CA SER A 26 1.13 -8.98 9.86
C SER A 26 2.26 -9.94 9.50
N LEU A 27 2.52 -10.14 8.20
CA LEU A 27 3.62 -10.98 7.72
C LEU A 27 4.99 -10.37 8.06
N VAL A 28 5.15 -9.07 7.84
CA VAL A 28 6.38 -8.35 8.20
C VAL A 28 6.61 -8.41 9.71
N ARG A 29 5.55 -8.20 10.52
CA ARG A 29 5.61 -8.28 11.98
C ARG A 29 6.12 -9.64 12.45
N GLU A 30 5.54 -10.72 11.94
CA GLU A 30 5.93 -12.08 12.30
C GLU A 30 7.42 -12.35 11.99
N VAL A 31 7.88 -11.97 10.81
CA VAL A 31 9.27 -12.15 10.38
C VAL A 31 10.22 -11.33 11.24
N VAL A 32 9.90 -10.05 11.45
CA VAL A 32 10.81 -9.10 12.12
C VAL A 32 10.93 -9.41 13.60
N LEU A 33 9.83 -9.74 14.27
CA LEU A 33 9.85 -10.13 15.68
C LEU A 33 10.44 -11.54 15.86
N GLY A 34 10.12 -12.47 14.96
CA GLY A 34 10.64 -13.82 14.98
C GLY A 34 12.16 -13.90 14.82
N HIS A 35 12.76 -12.98 14.08
CA HIS A 35 14.21 -12.87 13.96
C HIS A 35 14.85 -11.95 15.02
N GLY A 36 14.07 -11.30 15.86
CA GLY A 36 14.56 -10.35 16.85
C GLY A 36 15.20 -9.10 16.23
N TRP A 37 14.79 -8.74 15.01
CA TRP A 37 15.33 -7.56 14.32
C TRP A 37 14.85 -6.26 14.93
N LEU A 38 13.61 -6.23 15.39
CA LEU A 38 13.00 -5.09 16.07
C LEU A 38 12.17 -5.57 17.27
N THR A 39 11.97 -4.67 18.22
CA THR A 39 10.96 -4.81 19.26
C THR A 39 9.57 -4.40 18.72
N GLU A 40 8.51 -4.77 19.44
CA GLU A 40 7.12 -4.39 19.08
C GLU A 40 6.96 -2.87 18.96
N SER A 41 7.55 -2.11 19.87
CA SER A 41 7.46 -0.64 19.89
C SER A 41 8.20 0.00 18.70
N GLU A 42 9.35 -0.53 18.33
CA GLU A 42 10.09 -0.09 17.14
C GLU A 42 9.33 -0.42 15.86
N PHE A 43 8.73 -1.60 15.79
CA PHE A 43 7.93 -2.01 14.64
C PHE A 43 6.73 -1.08 14.43
N LEU A 44 6.01 -0.71 15.49
CA LEU A 44 4.90 0.25 15.42
C LEU A 44 5.40 1.63 14.95
N SER A 45 6.57 2.06 15.42
CA SER A 45 7.19 3.31 14.96
C SER A 45 7.54 3.26 13.48
N PHE A 46 8.03 2.14 12.98
CA PHE A 46 8.33 1.98 11.54
C PHE A 46 7.06 1.95 10.67
N ILE A 47 5.95 1.40 11.17
CA ILE A 47 4.66 1.52 10.47
C ILE A 47 4.29 3.00 10.32
N ALA A 48 4.31 3.76 11.41
CA ALA A 48 3.93 5.17 11.40
C ALA A 48 4.80 5.99 10.44
N VAL A 49 6.12 5.77 10.44
CA VAL A 49 7.05 6.42 9.50
C VAL A 49 6.77 6.00 8.06
N SER A 50 6.50 4.71 7.84
CA SER A 50 6.22 4.19 6.50
C SER A 50 4.91 4.72 5.91
N GLU A 51 3.89 4.95 6.75
CA GLU A 51 2.62 5.57 6.35
C GLU A 51 2.77 7.07 6.07
N SER A 52 3.65 7.75 6.81
CA SER A 52 3.96 9.17 6.61
C SER A 52 4.83 9.42 5.37
N THR A 53 5.50 8.38 4.87
CA THR A 53 6.39 8.48 3.71
C THR A 53 5.60 8.24 2.43
N PRO A 54 5.62 9.16 1.45
CA PRO A 54 4.90 8.94 0.19
C PRO A 54 5.48 7.75 -0.57
N GLY A 55 4.64 6.74 -0.83
CA GLY A 55 5.03 5.52 -1.54
C GLY A 55 4.28 4.28 -1.06
N PRO A 56 4.50 3.12 -1.71
CA PRO A 56 3.89 1.87 -1.26
C PRO A 56 4.40 1.48 0.13
N LEU A 57 3.49 1.28 1.07
CA LEU A 57 3.78 0.93 2.46
C LEU A 57 4.78 -0.25 2.58
N ALA A 58 4.57 -1.28 1.78
CA ALA A 58 5.43 -2.45 1.69
C ALA A 58 6.89 -2.13 1.37
N VAL A 59 7.10 -1.27 0.39
CA VAL A 59 8.45 -0.86 -0.07
C VAL A 59 9.10 0.02 0.99
N ASN A 60 8.36 0.96 1.58
CA ASN A 60 8.85 1.81 2.64
C ASN A 60 9.28 1.00 3.86
N MET A 61 8.43 0.05 4.32
CA MET A 61 8.77 -0.83 5.44
C MET A 61 10.00 -1.69 5.15
N ALA A 62 10.11 -2.30 3.96
CA ALA A 62 11.27 -3.09 3.56
C ALA A 62 12.55 -2.26 3.58
N THR A 63 12.50 -1.03 3.05
CA THR A 63 13.61 -0.10 3.01
C THR A 63 14.06 0.30 4.43
N PHE A 64 13.12 0.67 5.30
CA PHE A 64 13.45 1.08 6.67
C PHE A 64 13.99 -0.08 7.50
N ILE A 65 13.35 -1.25 7.46
CA ILE A 65 13.81 -2.43 8.19
C ILE A 65 15.19 -2.88 7.66
N GLY A 66 15.36 -2.93 6.35
CA GLY A 66 16.64 -3.26 5.74
C GLY A 66 17.75 -2.30 6.15
N SER A 67 17.42 -1.00 6.17
CA SER A 67 18.36 0.05 6.61
C SER A 67 18.75 -0.09 8.09
N SER A 68 17.80 -0.40 8.96
CA SER A 68 18.08 -0.57 10.38
C SER A 68 18.99 -1.78 10.68
N GLN A 69 18.88 -2.84 9.86
CA GLN A 69 19.61 -4.09 10.09
C GLN A 69 21.00 -4.13 9.44
N ALA A 70 21.17 -3.53 8.27
CA ALA A 70 22.43 -3.61 7.53
C ALA A 70 22.76 -2.31 6.77
N GLY A 71 22.21 -1.17 7.18
CA GLY A 71 22.45 0.12 6.54
C GLY A 71 22.00 0.14 5.07
N LEU A 72 22.70 0.90 4.25
CA LEU A 72 22.36 1.08 2.84
C LEU A 72 22.26 -0.24 2.03
N PRO A 73 23.20 -1.19 2.15
CA PRO A 73 23.07 -2.47 1.44
C PRO A 73 21.85 -3.27 1.91
N GLY A 74 21.52 -3.22 3.20
CA GLY A 74 20.31 -3.87 3.72
C GLY A 74 19.03 -3.26 3.15
N ALA A 75 18.96 -1.94 3.06
CA ALA A 75 17.84 -1.23 2.45
C ALA A 75 17.62 -1.64 1.00
N LEU A 76 18.68 -1.63 0.19
CA LEU A 76 18.62 -2.02 -1.22
C LEU A 76 18.17 -3.47 -1.41
N VAL A 77 18.75 -4.38 -0.65
CA VAL A 77 18.48 -5.82 -0.79
C VAL A 77 17.06 -6.17 -0.33
N ALA A 78 16.57 -5.59 0.78
CA ALA A 78 15.21 -5.81 1.26
C ALA A 78 14.17 -5.22 0.29
N THR A 79 14.42 -4.03 -0.24
CA THR A 79 13.57 -3.38 -1.24
C THR A 79 13.50 -4.18 -2.53
N LEU A 80 14.64 -4.66 -3.04
CA LEU A 80 14.65 -5.56 -4.20
C LEU A 80 13.90 -6.85 -3.93
N GLY A 81 14.04 -7.42 -2.74
CA GLY A 81 13.32 -8.64 -2.33
C GLY A 81 11.81 -8.47 -2.44
N VAL A 82 11.25 -7.39 -1.92
CA VAL A 82 9.80 -7.18 -1.92
C VAL A 82 9.24 -6.80 -3.30
N VAL A 83 10.03 -6.10 -4.13
CA VAL A 83 9.58 -5.63 -5.46
C VAL A 83 9.70 -6.72 -6.52
N LEU A 84 10.73 -7.55 -6.44
CA LEU A 84 11.08 -8.52 -7.49
C LEU A 84 9.95 -9.51 -7.82
N PRO A 85 9.24 -10.13 -6.86
CA PRO A 85 8.12 -11.03 -7.16
C PRO A 85 7.01 -10.33 -7.94
N SER A 86 6.60 -9.15 -7.49
CA SER A 86 5.55 -8.36 -8.15
C SER A 86 5.95 -7.96 -9.57
N PHE A 87 7.21 -7.60 -9.78
CA PHE A 87 7.75 -7.24 -11.08
C PHE A 87 7.72 -8.44 -12.05
N VAL A 88 8.17 -9.61 -11.59
CA VAL A 88 8.15 -10.83 -12.40
C VAL A 88 6.73 -11.25 -12.75
N ILE A 89 5.82 -11.25 -11.75
CA ILE A 89 4.42 -11.60 -11.97
C ILE A 89 3.76 -10.65 -12.99
N ILE A 90 3.99 -9.35 -12.86
CA ILE A 90 3.42 -8.36 -13.79
C ILE A 90 3.94 -8.56 -15.21
N LEU A 91 5.23 -8.88 -15.38
CA LEU A 91 5.78 -9.18 -16.71
C LEU A 91 5.16 -10.43 -17.34
N LEU A 92 5.00 -11.50 -16.55
CA LEU A 92 4.34 -12.71 -16.99
C LEU A 92 2.87 -12.46 -17.37
N VAL A 93 2.15 -11.76 -16.52
CA VAL A 93 0.75 -11.36 -16.77
C VAL A 93 0.67 -10.51 -18.04
N ALA A 94 1.55 -9.52 -18.21
CA ALA A 94 1.57 -8.65 -19.37
C ALA A 94 1.84 -9.42 -20.67
N ALA A 95 2.73 -10.42 -20.64
CA ALA A 95 3.02 -11.26 -21.79
C ALA A 95 1.80 -12.08 -22.23
N VAL A 96 1.07 -12.67 -21.27
CA VAL A 96 -0.15 -13.44 -21.53
C VAL A 96 -1.31 -12.51 -21.92
N LEU A 97 -1.48 -11.41 -21.18
CA LEU A 97 -2.59 -10.48 -21.33
C LEU A 97 -2.57 -9.74 -22.68
N ARG A 98 -1.39 -9.57 -23.26
CA ARG A 98 -1.22 -8.93 -24.57
C ARG A 98 -2.00 -9.65 -25.68
N SER A 99 -2.10 -10.98 -25.61
CA SER A 99 -2.92 -11.78 -26.51
C SER A 99 -4.42 -11.68 -26.19
N VAL A 100 -4.75 -11.72 -24.90
CA VAL A 100 -6.12 -11.73 -24.39
C VAL A 100 -6.82 -10.37 -24.61
N LEU A 101 -6.11 -9.27 -24.46
CA LEU A 101 -6.60 -7.90 -24.69
C LEU A 101 -7.01 -7.61 -26.15
N ARG A 102 -6.66 -8.46 -27.09
CA ARG A 102 -7.10 -8.35 -28.50
C ARG A 102 -8.51 -8.85 -28.75
N TYR A 103 -9.08 -9.61 -27.81
CA TYR A 103 -10.44 -10.13 -27.95
C TYR A 103 -11.46 -9.03 -27.65
N ALA A 104 -12.41 -8.83 -28.57
CA ALA A 104 -13.45 -7.81 -28.45
C ALA A 104 -14.30 -7.95 -27.17
N GLY A 105 -14.55 -9.18 -26.70
CA GLY A 105 -15.27 -9.43 -25.46
C GLY A 105 -14.51 -8.92 -24.23
N VAL A 106 -13.19 -9.05 -24.21
CA VAL A 106 -12.35 -8.56 -23.10
C VAL A 106 -12.30 -7.03 -23.09
N GLN A 107 -12.22 -6.43 -24.26
CA GLN A 107 -12.29 -4.97 -24.39
C GLN A 107 -13.63 -4.43 -23.89
N ALA A 108 -14.75 -5.06 -24.29
CA ALA A 108 -16.08 -4.66 -23.83
C ALA A 108 -16.24 -4.74 -22.30
N VAL A 109 -15.68 -5.78 -21.66
CA VAL A 109 -15.67 -5.88 -20.20
C VAL A 109 -14.82 -4.76 -19.56
N LEU A 110 -13.65 -4.51 -20.09
CA LEU A 110 -12.77 -3.44 -19.57
C LEU A 110 -13.38 -2.05 -19.74
N ASP A 111 -14.04 -1.81 -20.85
CA ASP A 111 -14.73 -0.54 -21.11
C ASP A 111 -15.94 -0.35 -20.16
N GLY A 112 -16.58 -1.44 -19.73
CA GLY A 112 -17.59 -1.40 -18.68
C GLY A 112 -17.06 -1.20 -17.28
N VAL A 113 -15.87 -1.72 -16.98
CA VAL A 113 -15.22 -1.59 -15.65
C VAL A 113 -14.65 -0.19 -15.42
N ARG A 114 -14.08 0.46 -16.43
CA ARG A 114 -13.48 1.80 -16.32
C ARG A 114 -14.39 2.84 -15.67
N PRO A 115 -15.63 3.05 -16.14
CA PRO A 115 -16.53 4.03 -15.52
C PRO A 115 -16.90 3.66 -14.08
N CYS A 116 -16.99 2.37 -13.75
CA CYS A 116 -17.24 1.92 -12.38
C CYS A 116 -16.10 2.30 -11.43
N VAL A 117 -14.85 2.12 -11.86
CA VAL A 117 -13.68 2.53 -11.06
C VAL A 117 -13.64 4.04 -10.87
N VAL A 118 -13.90 4.81 -11.93
CA VAL A 118 -13.97 6.29 -11.84
C VAL A 118 -15.08 6.71 -10.88
N ALA A 119 -16.25 6.08 -10.95
CA ALA A 119 -17.38 6.37 -10.06
C ALA A 119 -17.02 6.06 -8.59
N MET A 120 -16.33 4.95 -8.33
CA MET A 120 -15.87 4.61 -6.97
C MET A 120 -14.88 5.63 -6.42
N ILE A 121 -13.91 6.08 -7.23
CA ILE A 121 -12.95 7.10 -6.82
C ILE A 121 -13.66 8.42 -6.53
N LEU A 122 -14.56 8.86 -7.40
CA LEU A 122 -15.34 10.08 -7.21
C LEU A 122 -16.24 10.00 -5.98
N ALA A 123 -16.93 8.87 -5.79
CA ALA A 123 -17.78 8.65 -4.63
C ALA A 123 -16.97 8.73 -3.32
N THR A 124 -15.80 8.09 -3.29
CA THR A 124 -14.89 8.17 -2.14
C THR A 124 -14.39 9.59 -1.89
N ALA A 125 -13.97 10.29 -2.94
CA ALA A 125 -13.52 11.68 -2.84
C ALA A 125 -14.63 12.61 -2.30
N VAL A 126 -15.85 12.48 -2.83
CA VAL A 126 -17.00 13.25 -2.36
C VAL A 126 -17.36 12.90 -0.92
N THR A 127 -17.39 11.62 -0.57
CA THR A 127 -17.72 11.17 0.79
C THR A 127 -16.67 11.68 1.80
N MET A 128 -15.38 11.55 1.46
CA MET A 128 -14.30 12.07 2.31
C MET A 128 -14.32 13.59 2.38
N GLY A 129 -14.57 14.28 1.29
CA GLY A 129 -14.73 15.72 1.26
C GLY A 129 -15.88 16.19 2.15
N LEU A 130 -17.04 15.57 2.03
CA LEU A 130 -18.22 15.88 2.86
C LEU A 130 -17.99 15.56 4.34
N SER A 131 -17.31 14.45 4.66
CA SER A 131 -17.02 14.10 6.06
C SER A 131 -15.97 15.02 6.67
N THR A 132 -14.94 15.41 5.94
CA THR A 132 -13.86 16.25 6.45
C THR A 132 -14.24 17.73 6.53
N LEU A 133 -14.90 18.26 5.49
CA LEU A 133 -15.27 19.68 5.41
C LEU A 133 -16.64 19.98 6.04
N GLY A 134 -17.60 19.06 5.87
CA GLY A 134 -18.97 19.23 6.30
C GLY A 134 -19.31 18.55 7.63
N GLY A 135 -18.38 17.83 8.25
CA GLY A 135 -18.65 17.03 9.45
C GLY A 135 -19.75 15.97 9.23
N TYR A 136 -19.94 15.56 7.97
CA TYR A 136 -20.97 14.57 7.64
C TYR A 136 -20.57 13.18 8.12
N THR A 137 -21.31 12.66 9.11
CA THR A 137 -21.14 11.27 9.55
C THR A 137 -22.20 10.40 8.89
N ALA A 138 -21.74 9.49 8.03
CA ALA A 138 -22.62 8.50 7.38
C ALA A 138 -23.09 7.46 8.42
N GLY A 139 -24.27 7.67 9.01
CA GLY A 139 -24.88 6.76 9.99
C GLY A 139 -26.36 7.11 10.23
N PRO A 140 -27.12 6.22 10.92
CA PRO A 140 -28.55 6.45 11.17
C PRO A 140 -28.84 7.70 12.03
N ALA A 141 -27.85 8.31 12.64
CA ALA A 141 -27.91 9.60 13.35
C ALA A 141 -27.08 10.69 12.67
N GLY A 142 -26.82 10.55 11.36
CA GLY A 142 -25.97 11.45 10.58
C GLY A 142 -26.44 12.90 10.64
N GLY A 143 -25.61 13.76 11.25
CA GLY A 143 -25.80 15.21 11.30
C GLY A 143 -24.80 15.91 10.39
N PHE A 144 -25.20 17.03 9.83
CA PHE A 144 -24.32 17.95 9.12
C PHE A 144 -23.84 19.01 10.13
N ALA A 145 -22.56 18.93 10.51
CA ALA A 145 -21.93 19.90 11.41
C ALA A 145 -20.64 20.41 10.74
N PRO A 146 -20.71 21.51 9.96
CA PRO A 146 -19.58 22.03 9.22
C PRO A 146 -18.44 22.46 10.18
N ASP A 147 -17.25 21.90 9.98
CA ASP A 147 -16.06 22.32 10.73
C ASP A 147 -15.41 23.52 10.03
N GLY A 148 -15.62 24.71 10.60
CA GLY A 148 -15.05 25.94 10.08
C GLY A 148 -13.53 25.96 10.00
N ARG A 149 -12.83 25.15 10.80
CA ARG A 149 -11.37 25.02 10.74
C ARG A 149 -10.92 24.22 9.52
N ALA A 150 -11.62 23.11 9.24
CA ALA A 150 -11.34 22.28 8.06
C ALA A 150 -11.60 23.06 6.77
N ILE A 151 -12.68 23.86 6.73
CA ILE A 151 -13.00 24.72 5.60
C ILE A 151 -11.93 25.79 5.42
N ALA A 152 -11.48 26.45 6.51
CA ALA A 152 -10.43 27.45 6.45
C ALA A 152 -9.10 26.90 5.92
N VAL A 153 -8.70 25.72 6.37
CA VAL A 153 -7.48 25.04 5.88
C VAL A 153 -7.61 24.69 4.39
N PHE A 154 -8.78 24.23 3.95
CA PHE A 154 -9.01 23.89 2.54
C PHE A 154 -8.98 25.11 1.60
N VAL A 155 -9.42 26.28 2.09
CA VAL A 155 -9.40 27.53 1.32
C VAL A 155 -8.00 28.15 1.26
N LEU A 156 -7.14 27.87 2.27
CA LEU A 156 -5.79 28.42 2.38
C LEU A 156 -4.72 27.58 1.67
N LEU A 157 -5.02 26.35 1.27
CA LEU A 157 -4.16 25.43 0.49
C LEU A 157 -4.45 25.55 -1.00
#